data_331f480a3fcca1635d996d04522253f2
#
_entry.id   331f480a3fcca1635d996d04522253f2
#
_cell.length_a   1.000
_cell.length_b   1.000
_cell.length_c   1.000
_cell.angle_alpha   90.00
_cell.angle_beta   90.00
_cell.angle_gamma   90.00
#
_symmetry.space_group_name_H-M   'P 1'
#
loop_
_entity.id
_entity.type
_entity.pdbx_description
1 polymer ?
#
loop_
_entity_poly.entity_id
_entity_poly.type
_entity_poly.pdbx_seq_one_letter_code
_entity_poly.pdbx_strand_id
1 'polypeptide(L)'
;MANHKSSLKRIRQDKVKALHNRYYAKTMRNAVRKLRSMTDKEEAVKLYPSVQKMLDKLAKTNIIHKNKAANLKSSLCLHISKLG
;
A
#
# COMPACT_ATOMS: atom_id res chain seq x y z
N MET A 1 30.10 21.57 14.14
CA MET A 1 29.52 22.43 13.07
C MET A 1 29.16 21.66 11.83
N ALA A 2 29.97 20.68 11.41
CA ALA A 2 29.60 19.79 10.30
C ALA A 2 28.29 19.02 10.58
N ASN A 3 27.97 18.79 11.85
CA ASN A 3 26.79 18.05 12.27
C ASN A 3 25.47 18.75 11.94
N HIS A 4 25.46 20.09 11.86
CA HIS A 4 24.24 20.84 11.56
C HIS A 4 23.76 20.64 10.13
N LYS A 5 24.66 20.64 9.15
CA LYS A 5 24.30 20.42 7.75
C LYS A 5 23.77 19.01 7.53
N SER A 6 24.39 18.01 8.16
CA SER A 6 23.96 16.63 8.07
C SER A 6 22.58 16.42 8.72
N SER A 7 22.33 17.08 9.86
CA SER A 7 21.05 17.00 10.55
C SER A 7 19.92 17.62 9.71
N LEU A 8 20.18 18.78 9.10
CA LEU A 8 19.20 19.45 8.23
C LEU A 8 18.87 18.62 7.01
N LYS A 9 19.89 18.01 6.39
CA LYS A 9 19.69 17.13 5.24
C LYS A 9 18.84 15.92 5.62
N ARG A 10 19.11 15.31 6.76
CA ARG A 10 18.37 14.16 7.27
C ARG A 10 16.91 14.53 7.54
N ILE A 11 16.66 15.68 8.16
CA ILE A 11 15.30 16.17 8.42
C ILE A 11 14.53 16.33 7.11
N ARG A 12 15.16 16.90 6.08
CA ARG A 12 14.54 17.04 4.77
C ARG A 12 14.20 15.70 4.16
N GLN A 13 15.14 14.74 4.23
CA GLN A 13 14.92 13.40 3.71
C GLN A 13 13.79 12.69 4.44
N ASP A 14 13.73 12.84 5.77
CA ASP A 14 12.67 12.23 6.58
C ASP A 14 11.30 12.81 6.23
N LYS A 15 11.21 14.12 6.00
CA LYS A 15 9.97 14.79 5.58
C LYS A 15 9.52 14.29 4.20
N VAL A 16 10.44 14.17 3.26
CA VAL A 16 10.15 13.67 1.92
C VAL A 16 9.67 12.22 1.98
N LYS A 17 10.35 11.38 2.77
CA LYS A 17 9.94 9.99 2.97
C LYS A 17 8.55 9.90 3.58
N ALA A 18 8.26 10.72 4.59
CA ALA A 18 6.94 10.74 5.23
C ALA A 18 5.84 11.11 4.24
N LEU A 19 6.09 12.09 3.37
CA LEU A 19 5.13 12.48 2.33
C LEU A 19 4.91 11.34 1.33
N HIS A 20 5.99 10.70 0.87
CA HIS A 20 5.90 9.55 -0.04
C HIS A 20 5.15 8.39 0.61
N ASN A 21 5.46 8.08 1.86
CA ASN A 21 4.80 6.99 2.57
C ASN A 21 3.31 7.27 2.73
N ARG A 22 2.95 8.50 3.05
CA ARG A 22 1.55 8.92 3.18
C ARG A 22 0.80 8.79 1.87
N TYR A 23 1.44 9.21 0.77
CA TYR A 23 0.88 9.10 -0.57
C TYR A 23 0.64 7.64 -0.95
N TYR A 24 1.63 6.78 -0.77
CA TYR A 24 1.51 5.36 -1.11
C TYR A 24 0.47 4.66 -0.23
N ALA A 25 0.43 4.97 1.06
CA ALA A 25 -0.56 4.39 1.96
C ALA A 25 -1.98 4.82 1.56
N LYS A 26 -2.16 6.08 1.17
CA LYS A 26 -3.46 6.58 0.68
C LYS A 26 -3.87 5.90 -0.61
N THR A 27 -2.93 5.77 -1.55
CA THR A 27 -3.17 5.09 -2.83
C THR A 27 -3.56 3.63 -2.61
N MET A 28 -2.88 2.95 -1.70
CA MET A 28 -3.18 1.57 -1.34
C MET A 28 -4.58 1.44 -0.74
N ARG A 29 -4.94 2.32 0.20
CA ARG A 29 -6.27 2.30 0.82
C ARG A 29 -7.37 2.54 -0.21
N ASN A 30 -7.14 3.47 -1.13
CA ASN A 30 -8.11 3.75 -2.21
C ASN A 30 -8.26 2.55 -3.14
N ALA A 31 -7.16 1.87 -3.48
CA ALA A 31 -7.18 0.67 -4.33
C ALA A 31 -7.93 -0.48 -3.65
N VAL A 32 -7.68 -0.70 -2.36
CA VAL A 32 -8.37 -1.72 -1.56
C VAL A 32 -9.87 -1.41 -1.49
N ARG A 33 -10.22 -0.15 -1.24
CA ARG A 33 -11.61 0.28 -1.17
C ARG A 33 -12.32 0.08 -2.49
N LYS A 34 -11.66 0.46 -3.60
CA LYS A 34 -12.20 0.27 -4.94
C LYS A 34 -12.48 -1.20 -5.22
N LEU A 35 -11.53 -2.07 -4.90
CA LEU A 35 -11.68 -3.51 -5.10
C LEU A 35 -12.85 -4.07 -4.28
N ARG A 36 -12.99 -3.62 -3.01
CA ARG A 36 -14.07 -4.06 -2.13
C ARG A 36 -15.44 -3.58 -2.59
N SER A 37 -15.50 -2.46 -3.31
CA SER A 37 -16.76 -1.93 -3.84
C SER A 37 -17.17 -2.58 -5.16
N MET A 38 -16.29 -3.34 -5.80
CA MET A 38 -16.59 -4.02 -7.05
C MET A 38 -17.57 -5.15 -6.83
N THR A 39 -18.57 -5.25 -7.72
CA THR A 39 -19.56 -6.32 -7.72
C THR A 39 -19.32 -7.30 -8.86
N ASP A 40 -18.53 -6.92 -9.86
CA ASP A 40 -18.18 -7.76 -10.99
C ASP A 40 -16.92 -8.56 -10.69
N LYS A 41 -17.07 -9.88 -10.62
CA LYS A 41 -15.95 -10.79 -10.32
C LYS A 41 -14.82 -10.71 -11.35
N GLU A 42 -15.17 -10.62 -12.63
CA GLU A 42 -14.17 -10.53 -13.70
C GLU A 42 -13.28 -9.30 -13.56
N GLU A 43 -13.88 -8.13 -13.31
CA GLU A 43 -13.15 -6.89 -13.10
C GLU A 43 -12.30 -6.96 -11.83
N ALA A 44 -12.84 -7.53 -10.76
CA ALA A 44 -12.12 -7.70 -9.49
C ALA A 44 -10.90 -8.62 -9.68
N VAL A 45 -11.05 -9.72 -10.41
CA VAL A 45 -9.94 -10.63 -10.70
C VAL A 45 -8.86 -9.94 -11.52
N LYS A 46 -9.24 -9.08 -12.47
CA LYS A 46 -8.28 -8.32 -13.28
C LYS A 46 -7.54 -7.27 -12.47
N LEU A 47 -8.19 -6.64 -11.52
CA LEU A 47 -7.59 -5.60 -10.68
C LEU A 47 -6.72 -6.18 -9.56
N TYR A 48 -7.06 -7.35 -9.05
CA TYR A 48 -6.39 -7.95 -7.89
C TYR A 48 -4.87 -8.05 -8.02
N PRO A 49 -4.28 -8.50 -9.16
CA PRO A 49 -2.83 -8.57 -9.29
C PRO A 49 -2.13 -7.23 -9.09
N SER A 50 -2.72 -6.14 -9.56
CA SER A 50 -2.18 -4.78 -9.36
C SER A 50 -2.18 -4.39 -7.89
N VAL A 51 -3.27 -4.67 -7.18
CA VAL A 51 -3.40 -4.39 -5.75
C VAL A 51 -2.42 -5.26 -4.96
N GLN A 52 -2.30 -6.54 -5.31
CA GLN A 52 -1.38 -7.46 -4.68
C GLN A 52 0.07 -6.98 -4.80
N LYS A 53 0.48 -6.56 -5.99
CA LYS A 53 1.80 -5.98 -6.22
C LYS A 53 2.04 -4.75 -5.35
N MET A 54 1.05 -3.88 -5.27
CA MET A 54 1.13 -2.67 -4.45
C MET A 54 1.34 -3.01 -2.97
N LEU A 55 0.55 -3.95 -2.44
CA LEU A 55 0.66 -4.39 -1.05
C LEU A 55 2.02 -5.02 -0.77
N ASP A 56 2.51 -5.88 -1.65
CA ASP A 56 3.82 -6.51 -1.50
C ASP A 56 4.95 -5.49 -1.52
N LYS A 57 4.87 -4.51 -2.41
CA LYS A 57 5.87 -3.43 -2.50
C LYS A 57 5.87 -2.58 -1.23
N LEU A 58 4.70 -2.22 -0.71
CA LEU A 58 4.60 -1.43 0.52
C LEU A 58 5.12 -2.21 1.73
N ALA A 59 4.89 -3.51 1.79
CA ALA A 59 5.43 -4.36 2.84
C ALA A 59 6.96 -4.46 2.74
N LYS A 60 7.48 -4.60 1.52
CA LYS A 60 8.92 -4.68 1.27
C LYS A 60 9.64 -3.41 1.69
N THR A 61 9.01 -2.25 1.48
CA THR A 61 9.58 -0.94 1.84
C THR A 61 9.23 -0.50 3.26
N ASN A 62 8.60 -1.36 4.04
CA ASN A 62 8.21 -1.11 5.44
C ASN A 62 7.21 0.05 5.62
N ILE A 63 6.47 0.40 4.59
CA ILE A 63 5.39 1.39 4.69
C ILE A 63 4.21 0.78 5.44
N ILE A 64 3.94 -0.50 5.20
CA ILE A 64 3.02 -1.30 6.01
C ILE A 64 3.74 -2.54 6.50
N HIS A 65 3.25 -3.13 7.59
CA HIS A 65 3.81 -4.37 8.11
C HIS A 65 3.43 -5.53 7.19
N LYS A 66 4.32 -6.53 7.07
CA LYS A 66 4.09 -7.71 6.24
C LYS A 66 2.81 -8.47 6.63
N ASN A 67 2.48 -8.49 7.93
CA ASN A 67 1.26 -9.13 8.42
C ASN A 67 0.02 -8.38 7.93
N LYS A 68 0.07 -7.04 7.90
CA LYS A 68 -1.01 -6.21 7.38
C LYS A 68 -1.23 -6.51 5.89
N ALA A 69 -0.16 -6.59 5.11
CA ALA A 69 -0.22 -6.92 3.68
C ALA A 69 -0.84 -8.30 3.47
N ALA A 70 -0.40 -9.30 4.23
CA ALA A 70 -0.93 -10.65 4.15
C ALA A 70 -2.41 -10.70 4.50
N ASN A 71 -2.82 -10.00 5.55
CA ASN A 71 -4.22 -9.94 5.98
C ASN A 71 -5.11 -9.28 4.92
N LEU A 72 -4.64 -8.18 4.33
CA LEU A 72 -5.38 -7.49 3.27
C LEU A 72 -5.50 -8.36 2.02
N LYS A 73 -4.44 -9.05 1.61
CA LYS A 73 -4.48 -9.96 0.46
C LYS A 73 -5.47 -11.09 0.69
N SER A 74 -5.46 -11.71 1.86
CA SER A 74 -6.39 -12.78 2.21
C SER A 74 -7.84 -12.30 2.21
N SER A 75 -8.08 -11.15 2.83
CA SER A 75 -9.42 -10.54 2.89
C SER A 75 -9.96 -10.24 1.49
N LEU A 76 -9.13 -9.66 0.62
CA LEU A 76 -9.52 -9.35 -0.76
C LEU A 76 -9.77 -10.60 -1.58
N CYS A 77 -8.96 -11.63 -1.40
CA CYS A 77 -9.13 -12.92 -2.08
C CYS A 77 -10.46 -13.57 -1.71
N LEU A 78 -10.81 -13.55 -0.41
CA LEU A 78 -12.10 -14.06 0.06
C LEU A 78 -13.26 -13.24 -0.50
N HIS A 79 -13.12 -11.92 -0.54
CA HIS A 79 -14.15 -11.05 -1.12
C HIS A 79 -14.41 -11.39 -2.58
N ILE A 80 -13.35 -11.56 -3.37
CA ILE A 80 -13.45 -11.90 -4.79
C ILE A 80 -14.12 -13.26 -4.98
N SER A 81 -13.76 -14.25 -4.15
CA SER A 81 -14.35 -15.58 -4.26
C SER A 81 -15.84 -15.59 -3.95
N LYS A 82 -16.32 -14.64 -3.13
CA LYS A 82 -17.74 -14.50 -2.79
C LYS A 82 -18.54 -13.79 -3.87
N LEU A 83 -17.88 -13.08 -4.77
CA LEU A 83 -18.57 -12.36 -5.86
C LEU A 83 -19.14 -13.30 -6.93
N GLY A 84 -18.61 -14.48 -7.01
CA GLY A 84 -19.10 -15.47 -7.96
C GLY A 84 -20.14 -16.35 -7.40
#